data_2b8f523673040ff5ff9a55cf02f6296f
#
_entry.id   2b8f523673040ff5ff9a55cf02f6296f
#
_cell.length_a   1.000
_cell.length_b   1.000
_cell.length_c   1.000
_cell.angle_alpha   90.00
_cell.angle_beta   90.00
_cell.angle_gamma   90.00
#
_symmetry.space_group_name_H-M   'P 1'
#
loop_
_entity.id
_entity.type
_entity.pdbx_description
1 polymer ?
#
loop_
_entity_poly.entity_id
_entity_poly.type
_entity_poly.pdbx_seq_one_letter_code
_entity_poly.pdbx_strand_id
1 'polypeptide(L)'
;MLTHTTLNTLRQLKLTGMCDALEQQRAQPETHDLAFEERLALLVDREELHRENRRLDRLLKAARLRVPACIEDIDYRHPRGLERSRMAGLASCDWVGQSLNLCITGPTGCGKTWL
;
A
#
# COMPACT_ATOMS: atom_id res chain seq x y z
N MET A 1 -18.80 27.44 9.17
CA MET A 1 -17.67 28.13 9.78
C MET A 1 -16.80 27.20 10.63
N LEU A 2 -17.34 26.55 11.64
CA LEU A 2 -16.59 25.55 12.44
C LEU A 2 -15.94 24.48 11.56
N THR A 3 -16.61 24.07 10.51
CA THR A 3 -16.11 23.03 9.61
C THR A 3 -14.87 23.45 8.83
N HIS A 4 -14.83 24.69 8.35
CA HIS A 4 -13.65 25.20 7.65
C HIS A 4 -12.43 25.26 8.56
N THR A 5 -12.64 25.70 9.81
CA THR A 5 -11.59 25.75 10.82
C THR A 5 -11.08 24.36 11.14
N THR A 6 -11.98 23.39 11.30
CA THR A 6 -11.62 21.99 11.57
C THR A 6 -10.82 21.39 10.42
N LEU A 7 -11.25 21.57 9.17
CA LEU A 7 -10.52 21.08 8.01
C LEU A 7 -9.12 21.70 7.90
N ASN A 8 -9.01 22.99 8.14
CA ASN A 8 -7.71 23.67 8.13
C ASN A 8 -6.79 23.14 9.22
N THR A 9 -7.32 22.91 10.42
CA THR A 9 -6.56 22.35 11.53
C THR A 9 -6.09 20.92 11.19
N LEU A 10 -6.95 20.10 10.61
CA LEU A 10 -6.57 18.75 10.18
C LEU A 10 -5.42 18.79 9.15
N ARG A 11 -5.46 19.74 8.22
CA ARG A 11 -4.38 19.92 7.24
C ARG A 11 -3.09 20.36 7.90
N GLN A 12 -3.17 21.29 8.86
CA GLN A 12 -2.01 21.75 9.64
C GLN A 12 -1.37 20.63 10.45
N LEU A 13 -2.19 19.75 11.01
CA LEU A 13 -1.72 18.57 11.74
C LEU A 13 -1.27 17.44 10.80
N LYS A 14 -1.32 17.65 9.49
CA LYS A 14 -0.97 16.66 8.47
C LYS A 14 -1.83 15.39 8.53
N LEU A 15 -3.07 15.54 8.98
CA LEU A 15 -4.07 14.47 8.98
C LEU A 15 -4.89 14.49 7.68
N THR A 16 -4.20 14.34 6.56
CA THR A 16 -4.78 14.51 5.22
C THR A 16 -5.85 13.46 4.93
N GLY A 17 -5.63 12.21 5.34
CA GLY A 17 -6.61 11.13 5.15
C GLY A 17 -7.90 11.39 5.92
N MET A 18 -7.81 11.88 7.16
CA MET A 18 -8.99 12.28 7.94
C MET A 18 -9.72 13.46 7.30
N CYS A 19 -8.97 14.42 6.78
CA CYS A 19 -9.54 15.58 6.12
C CYS A 19 -10.37 15.17 4.88
N ASP A 20 -9.80 14.33 4.02
CA ASP A 20 -10.47 13.83 2.83
C ASP A 20 -11.71 13.00 3.18
N ALA A 21 -11.60 12.14 4.20
CA ALA A 21 -12.72 11.33 4.66
C ALA A 21 -13.86 12.19 5.23
N LEU A 22 -13.52 13.25 5.96
CA LEU A 22 -14.53 14.17 6.49
C LEU A 22 -15.26 14.91 5.37
N GLU A 23 -14.54 15.40 4.37
CA GLU A 23 -15.14 16.03 3.19
C GLU A 23 -16.05 15.06 2.44
N GLN A 24 -15.61 13.81 2.30
CA GLN A 24 -16.41 12.77 1.65
C GLN A 24 -17.67 12.45 2.44
N GLN A 25 -17.61 12.33 3.77
CA GLN A 25 -18.78 12.09 4.60
C GLN A 25 -19.81 13.24 4.50
N ARG A 26 -19.32 14.47 4.39
CA ARG A 26 -20.20 15.63 4.22
C ARG A 26 -20.91 15.62 2.87
N ALA A 27 -20.28 15.11 1.84
CA ALA A 27 -20.84 15.03 0.50
C ALA A 27 -21.84 13.87 0.35
N GLN A 28 -21.80 12.87 1.23
CA GLN A 28 -22.65 11.67 1.17
C GLN A 28 -23.73 11.72 2.26
N PRO A 29 -25.01 11.95 1.90
CA PRO A 29 -26.10 11.98 2.89
C PRO A 29 -26.25 10.66 3.66
N GLU A 30 -25.90 9.55 3.06
CA GLU A 30 -26.03 8.21 3.63
C GLU A 30 -25.21 8.03 4.91
N THR A 31 -24.08 8.72 5.01
CA THR A 31 -23.21 8.65 6.20
C THR A 31 -23.81 9.35 7.42
N HIS A 32 -24.79 10.23 7.22
CA HIS A 32 -25.45 10.93 8.34
C HIS A 32 -26.28 10.00 9.22
N ASP A 33 -26.68 8.84 8.70
CA ASP A 33 -27.45 7.83 9.44
C ASP A 33 -26.56 6.98 10.36
N LEU A 34 -25.23 7.05 10.21
CA LEU A 34 -24.29 6.33 11.04
C LEU A 34 -24.09 7.03 12.40
N ALA A 35 -23.85 6.23 13.45
CA ALA A 35 -23.47 6.76 14.75
C ALA A 35 -22.16 7.53 14.67
N PHE A 36 -21.98 8.50 15.56
CA PHE A 36 -20.77 9.31 15.62
C PHE A 36 -19.49 8.45 15.72
N GLU A 37 -19.51 7.42 16.55
CA GLU A 37 -18.37 6.52 16.75
C GLU A 37 -18.00 5.77 15.48
N GLU A 38 -19.00 5.32 14.73
CA GLU A 38 -18.78 4.67 13.42
C GLU A 38 -18.19 5.64 12.40
N ARG A 39 -18.68 6.86 12.37
CA ARG A 39 -18.16 7.90 11.49
C ARG A 39 -16.73 8.28 11.85
N LEU A 40 -16.44 8.37 13.14
CA LEU A 40 -15.08 8.62 13.62
C LEU A 40 -14.13 7.48 13.26
N ALA A 41 -14.58 6.23 13.39
CA ALA A 41 -13.79 5.06 13.00
C ALA A 41 -13.41 5.12 11.52
N LEU A 42 -14.34 5.51 10.64
CA LEU A 42 -14.06 5.67 9.21
C LEU A 42 -12.99 6.73 8.94
N LEU A 43 -12.99 7.84 9.69
CA LEU A 43 -11.97 8.87 9.58
C LEU A 43 -10.60 8.35 10.00
N VAL A 44 -10.53 7.63 11.09
CA VAL A 44 -9.28 7.06 11.62
C VAL A 44 -8.71 6.00 10.67
N ASP A 45 -9.54 5.10 10.18
CA ASP A 45 -9.14 4.05 9.23
C ASP A 45 -8.58 4.67 7.94
N ARG A 46 -9.20 5.74 7.47
CA ARG A 46 -8.74 6.44 6.27
C ARG A 46 -7.36 7.08 6.48
N GLU A 47 -7.13 7.66 7.64
CA GLU A 47 -5.83 8.25 7.98
C GLU A 47 -4.75 7.18 8.09
N GLU A 48 -5.05 6.04 8.70
CA GLU A 48 -4.13 4.91 8.78
C GLU A 48 -3.74 4.43 7.40
N LEU A 49 -4.73 4.20 6.53
CA LEU A 49 -4.50 3.76 5.15
C LEU A 49 -3.68 4.79 4.36
N HIS A 50 -3.97 6.08 4.52
CA HIS A 50 -3.23 7.16 3.86
C HIS A 50 -1.74 7.15 4.26
N ARG A 51 -1.46 6.97 5.54
CA ARG A 51 -0.08 6.91 6.06
C ARG A 51 0.66 5.68 5.58
N GLU A 52 0.00 4.53 5.56
CA GLU A 52 0.58 3.29 5.02
C GLU A 52 0.92 3.43 3.54
N ASN A 53 0.02 3.99 2.74
CA ASN A 53 0.26 4.22 1.32
C ASN A 53 1.42 5.19 1.08
N ARG A 54 1.52 6.26 1.84
CA ARG A 54 2.64 7.20 1.76
C ARG A 54 3.96 6.55 2.14
N ARG A 55 3.95 5.72 3.17
CA ARG A 55 5.13 4.97 3.58
C ARG A 55 5.58 4.02 2.48
N LEU A 56 4.64 3.28 1.88
CA LEU A 56 4.92 2.37 0.77
C LEU A 56 5.51 3.12 -0.42
N ASP A 57 4.91 4.23 -0.84
CA ASP A 57 5.42 5.05 -1.94
C ASP A 57 6.84 5.53 -1.69
N ARG A 58 7.13 5.97 -0.47
CA ARG A 58 8.47 6.40 -0.08
C ARG A 58 9.47 5.27 -0.15
N LEU A 59 9.10 4.09 0.34
CA LEU A 59 9.98 2.90 0.30
C LEU A 59 10.24 2.45 -1.13
N LEU A 60 9.21 2.45 -2.00
CA LEU A 60 9.36 2.10 -3.41
C LEU A 60 10.28 3.08 -4.14
N LYS A 61 10.14 4.37 -3.89
CA LYS A 61 11.05 5.38 -4.46
C LYS A 61 12.48 5.20 -3.97
N ALA A 62 12.66 4.93 -2.68
CA ALA A 62 13.98 4.70 -2.09
C ALA A 62 14.65 3.44 -2.63
N ALA A 63 13.88 2.42 -2.96
CA ALA A 63 14.37 1.16 -3.49
C ALA A 63 14.97 1.30 -4.90
N ARG A 64 14.58 2.32 -5.67
CA ARG A 64 15.06 2.58 -7.03
C ARG A 64 15.03 1.35 -7.93
N LEU A 65 13.88 0.66 -7.93
CA LEU A 65 13.69 -0.53 -8.75
C LEU A 65 13.82 -0.18 -10.25
N ARG A 66 14.50 -1.05 -11.00
CA ARG A 66 14.74 -0.82 -12.43
C ARG A 66 13.48 -0.98 -13.28
N VAL A 67 12.58 -1.86 -12.87
CA VAL A 67 11.38 -2.21 -13.63
C VAL A 67 10.17 -2.13 -12.69
N PRO A 68 9.09 -1.43 -13.06
CA PRO A 68 7.85 -1.50 -12.30
C PRO A 68 7.24 -2.89 -12.47
N ALA A 69 7.13 -3.64 -11.37
CA ALA A 69 6.66 -5.01 -11.39
C ALA A 69 5.83 -5.29 -10.13
N CYS A 70 4.83 -6.16 -10.26
CA CYS A 70 4.01 -6.64 -9.17
C CYS A 70 4.07 -8.16 -9.12
N ILE A 71 4.05 -8.73 -7.92
CA ILE A 71 4.07 -10.19 -7.73
C ILE A 71 2.89 -10.85 -8.43
N GLU A 72 1.74 -10.19 -8.45
CA GLU A 72 0.52 -10.67 -9.07
C GLU A 72 0.63 -10.83 -10.59
N ASP A 73 1.55 -10.13 -11.22
CA ASP A 73 1.76 -10.14 -12.68
C ASP A 73 2.69 -11.26 -13.16
N ILE A 74 3.17 -12.11 -12.26
CA ILE A 74 4.05 -13.22 -12.65
C ILE A 74 3.27 -14.25 -13.47
N ASP A 75 3.77 -14.53 -14.67
CA ASP A 75 3.22 -15.60 -15.52
C ASP A 75 3.88 -16.94 -15.20
N TYR A 76 3.16 -17.78 -14.46
CA TYR A 76 3.62 -19.13 -14.10
C TYR A 76 3.42 -20.16 -15.21
N ARG A 77 2.69 -19.82 -16.27
CA ARG A 77 2.45 -20.73 -17.41
C ARG A 77 3.66 -20.87 -18.30
N HIS A 78 4.54 -19.89 -18.28
CA HIS A 78 5.78 -19.94 -19.04
C HIS A 78 6.73 -21.00 -18.46
N PRO A 79 7.28 -21.95 -19.26
CA PRO A 79 8.13 -23.05 -18.76
C PRO A 79 9.54 -22.56 -18.42
N ARG A 80 9.73 -21.97 -17.27
CA ARG A 80 11.03 -21.45 -16.81
C ARG A 80 11.39 -21.88 -15.39
N GLY A 81 10.69 -22.88 -14.85
CA GLY A 81 11.00 -23.44 -13.53
C GLY A 81 10.55 -22.61 -12.34
N LEU A 82 9.72 -21.59 -12.53
CA LEU A 82 9.12 -20.84 -11.44
C LEU A 82 7.91 -21.58 -10.88
N GLU A 83 8.00 -21.98 -9.63
CA GLU A 83 6.89 -22.59 -8.91
C GLU A 83 6.14 -21.56 -8.09
N ARG A 84 4.80 -21.56 -8.19
CA ARG A 84 3.94 -20.63 -7.46
C ARG A 84 4.13 -20.73 -5.95
N SER A 85 4.26 -21.93 -5.40
CA SER A 85 4.47 -22.17 -3.98
C SER A 85 5.79 -21.58 -3.48
N ARG A 86 6.85 -21.72 -4.27
CA ARG A 86 8.17 -21.16 -3.95
C ARG A 86 8.13 -19.63 -3.95
N MET A 87 7.47 -19.04 -4.94
CA MET A 87 7.30 -17.59 -5.03
C MET A 87 6.46 -17.06 -3.86
N ALA A 88 5.41 -17.77 -3.45
CA ALA A 88 4.62 -17.39 -2.28
C ALA A 88 5.47 -17.38 -0.99
N GLY A 89 6.34 -18.37 -0.83
CA GLY A 89 7.28 -18.42 0.31
C GLY A 89 8.27 -17.26 0.30
N LEU A 90 8.79 -16.87 -0.87
CA LEU A 90 9.67 -15.72 -1.00
C LEU A 90 8.94 -14.39 -0.76
N ALA A 91 7.70 -14.28 -1.20
CA ALA A 91 6.88 -13.09 -1.04
C ALA A 91 6.53 -12.79 0.43
N SER A 92 6.55 -13.80 1.31
CA SER A 92 6.36 -13.62 2.75
C SER A 92 7.47 -12.79 3.40
N CYS A 93 8.64 -12.70 2.75
CA CYS A 93 9.83 -11.99 3.22
C CYS A 93 10.41 -12.48 4.56
N ASP A 94 10.07 -13.67 5.01
CA ASP A 94 10.62 -14.25 6.24
C ASP A 94 12.14 -14.43 6.15
N TRP A 95 12.65 -14.75 4.96
CA TRP A 95 14.08 -14.89 4.69
C TRP A 95 14.84 -13.57 4.92
N VAL A 96 14.21 -12.43 4.70
CA VAL A 96 14.81 -11.11 5.00
C VAL A 96 14.98 -10.94 6.51
N GLY A 97 13.95 -11.28 7.28
CA GLY A 97 14.00 -11.22 8.75
C GLY A 97 15.03 -12.17 9.36
N GLN A 98 15.33 -13.29 8.68
CA GLN A 98 16.35 -14.26 9.08
C GLN A 98 17.75 -13.91 8.57
N SER A 99 17.93 -12.76 7.91
CA SER A 99 19.21 -12.32 7.34
C SER A 99 19.77 -13.30 6.28
N LEU A 100 18.91 -13.98 5.58
CA LEU A 100 19.29 -14.88 4.48
C LEU A 100 19.39 -14.09 3.16
N ASN A 101 20.24 -14.59 2.27
CA ASN A 101 20.39 -14.01 0.94
C ASN A 101 19.59 -14.80 -0.10
N LEU A 102 19.14 -14.09 -1.14
CA LEU A 102 18.46 -14.69 -2.28
C LEU A 102 19.35 -14.50 -3.52
N CYS A 103 19.70 -15.61 -4.17
CA CYS A 103 20.38 -15.60 -5.45
C CYS A 103 19.45 -16.11 -6.55
N ILE A 104 19.35 -15.32 -7.63
CA ILE A 104 18.54 -15.67 -8.80
C ILE A 104 19.49 -15.93 -9.95
N THR A 105 19.48 -17.16 -10.48
CA THR A 105 20.32 -17.58 -11.59
C THR A 105 19.48 -18.07 -12.76
N GLY A 106 20.04 -17.95 -13.97
CA GLY A 106 19.35 -18.41 -15.16
C GLY A 106 19.97 -17.81 -16.43
N PRO A 107 19.58 -18.29 -17.61
CA PRO A 107 20.06 -17.74 -18.86
C PRO A 107 19.60 -16.31 -19.10
N THR A 108 20.31 -15.58 -19.95
CA THR A 108 19.94 -14.23 -20.36
C THR A 108 18.55 -14.23 -21.02
N GLY A 109 17.71 -13.27 -20.65
CA GLY A 109 16.37 -13.12 -21.24
C GLY A 109 15.28 -13.96 -20.57
N CYS A 110 15.55 -14.64 -19.45
CA CYS A 110 14.53 -15.41 -18.73
C CYS A 110 13.72 -14.60 -17.70
N GLY A 111 14.00 -13.30 -17.56
CA GLY A 111 13.24 -12.42 -16.67
C GLY A 111 13.82 -12.20 -15.29
N LYS A 112 15.10 -12.49 -15.06
CA LYS A 112 15.77 -12.31 -13.74
C LYS A 112 15.70 -10.87 -13.23
N THR A 113 15.87 -9.89 -14.09
CA THR A 113 15.84 -8.47 -13.70
C THR A 113 14.45 -8.04 -13.28
N TRP A 114 13.41 -8.65 -13.83
CA TRP A 114 12.02 -8.37 -13.48
C TRP A 114 11.68 -8.91 -12.09
N LEU A 115 12.18 -10.08 -11.72
CA LEU A 115 12.01 -10.66 -10.39
C LEU A 115 12.75 -9.85 -9.32
#